data_2a04e6cf69c3e12b7391f616e65b9cb1
#
_entry.id   2a04e6cf69c3e12b7391f616e65b9cb1
#
_cell.length_a   1.000
_cell.length_b   1.000
_cell.length_c   1.000
_cell.angle_alpha   90.00
_cell.angle_beta   90.00
_cell.angle_gamma   90.00
#
_symmetry.space_group_name_H-M   'P 1'
#
loop_
_entity.id
_entity.type
_entity.pdbx_description
1 polymer ?
#
loop_
_entity_poly.entity_id
_entity_poly.type
_entity_poly.pdbx_seq_one_letter_code
_entity_poly.pdbx_strand_id
1 'polypeptide(L)'
;MKRLLCLLSTVAIVTSISSSCDEAKDSASLSATSVKLAADEGETSLSVHANGTWVISSSESWLTLSPAYGADDDVVIATYAENVKEEERQATVTLQCGTASSAITFTQSARAGSSDAPGSEDDTADEANKNANDPKTCAEASRLEMPAFNADNYFVSHYATVAGVKEVNYSLEWNNDMKHAQWVAFIFDKDNCAKNVKRNDEFVADPDLPTNMQVDNSFHTNDGFDRGHLCASYDRAYSTETNKQTFYFSNMSPQLNEFNAGIWMTLENEVQSWGSLTSTGKYDTVYVAKGGTLNSLLKNFTGTKGQDNVIPTTTAEGFTVKGLACPAYYFMAILARKADAYSAIGFIIPHAQNLKPIAGGSQFTVADIKNYAVSIDELEEKTGLDFFCNLPDKTEDEIESGLDLDAWKW
;
A
#
# COMPACT_ATOMS: atom_id res chain seq x y z
N MET A 1 60.73 -56.72 -55.13
CA MET A 1 60.74 -55.49 -54.43
C MET A 1 59.48 -54.69 -54.81
N LYS A 2 58.40 -54.85 -54.14
CA LYS A 2 57.22 -53.97 -54.31
C LYS A 2 56.68 -53.72 -52.89
N ARG A 3 56.75 -52.46 -52.46
CA ARG A 3 56.20 -52.00 -51.13
C ARG A 3 54.66 -51.86 -51.28
N LEU A 4 53.97 -52.49 -50.43
CA LEU A 4 52.50 -52.38 -50.28
C LEU A 4 52.21 -51.25 -49.27
N LEU A 5 51.53 -50.24 -49.75
CA LEU A 5 51.13 -49.06 -48.98
C LEU A 5 49.71 -49.38 -48.34
N CYS A 6 49.65 -49.43 -47.05
CA CYS A 6 48.41 -49.65 -46.36
C CYS A 6 47.77 -48.29 -46.00
N LEU A 7 46.63 -47.96 -46.63
CA LEU A 7 45.81 -46.79 -46.25
C LEU A 7 44.95 -47.14 -45.03
N LEU A 8 45.23 -46.48 -43.93
CA LEU A 8 44.29 -46.43 -42.79
C LEU A 8 43.27 -45.31 -43.05
N SER A 9 42.03 -45.66 -43.27
CA SER A 9 40.90 -44.72 -43.26
C SER A 9 40.43 -44.47 -41.85
N THR A 10 40.67 -43.32 -41.30
CA THR A 10 40.07 -42.85 -40.03
C THR A 10 38.65 -42.37 -40.31
N VAL A 11 37.68 -43.09 -39.76
CA VAL A 11 36.28 -42.63 -39.69
C VAL A 11 36.15 -41.67 -38.53
N ALA A 12 35.96 -40.40 -38.82
CA ALA A 12 35.59 -39.38 -37.83
C ALA A 12 34.10 -39.51 -37.57
N ILE A 13 33.75 -39.96 -36.36
CA ILE A 13 32.38 -39.91 -35.87
C ILE A 13 32.13 -38.49 -35.44
N VAL A 14 31.34 -37.73 -36.21
CA VAL A 14 30.81 -36.41 -35.81
C VAL A 14 29.58 -36.70 -34.96
N THR A 15 29.75 -36.62 -33.64
CA THR A 15 28.60 -36.55 -32.70
C THR A 15 28.02 -35.12 -32.81
N SER A 16 26.92 -34.97 -33.53
CA SER A 16 26.07 -33.82 -33.49
C SER A 16 25.42 -33.74 -32.10
N ILE A 17 25.91 -32.85 -31.25
CA ILE A 17 25.21 -32.42 -30.03
C ILE A 17 24.08 -31.51 -30.51
N SER A 18 22.88 -32.04 -30.62
CA SER A 18 21.66 -31.27 -30.70
C SER A 18 21.43 -30.65 -29.31
N SER A 19 21.87 -29.41 -29.07
CA SER A 19 21.34 -28.65 -27.99
C SER A 19 19.89 -28.31 -28.33
N SER A 20 18.94 -28.96 -27.71
CA SER A 20 17.55 -28.49 -27.65
C SER A 20 17.60 -27.20 -26.85
N CYS A 21 17.57 -26.03 -27.52
CA CYS A 21 17.02 -24.86 -26.87
C CYS A 21 15.55 -25.19 -26.60
N ASP A 22 15.16 -25.36 -25.34
CA ASP A 22 13.79 -25.20 -24.95
C ASP A 22 13.45 -23.74 -25.22
N GLU A 23 12.77 -23.47 -26.34
CA GLU A 23 12.17 -22.16 -26.58
C GLU A 23 11.17 -21.93 -25.45
N ALA A 24 11.35 -20.83 -24.72
CA ALA A 24 10.40 -20.44 -23.66
C ALA A 24 9.00 -20.39 -24.30
N LYS A 25 8.07 -21.14 -23.75
CA LYS A 25 6.70 -21.18 -24.25
C LYS A 25 6.07 -19.80 -24.07
N ASP A 26 5.42 -19.30 -25.11
CA ASP A 26 4.68 -18.02 -25.05
C ASP A 26 3.72 -18.02 -23.86
N SER A 27 3.66 -16.91 -23.12
CA SER A 27 2.74 -16.72 -22.00
C SER A 27 2.02 -15.37 -22.12
N ALA A 28 0.74 -15.36 -21.79
CA ALA A 28 -0.10 -14.17 -21.75
C ALA A 28 -1.15 -14.33 -20.65
N SER A 29 -1.23 -13.35 -19.75
CA SER A 29 -2.31 -13.26 -18.76
C SER A 29 -2.64 -11.79 -18.44
N LEU A 30 -3.87 -11.55 -18.02
CA LEU A 30 -4.37 -10.26 -17.56
C LEU A 30 -4.64 -10.35 -16.04
N SER A 31 -4.50 -9.24 -15.34
CA SER A 31 -4.59 -9.16 -13.87
C SER A 31 -5.96 -9.53 -13.27
N ALA A 32 -7.00 -9.66 -14.11
CA ALA A 32 -8.35 -10.03 -13.69
C ALA A 32 -9.01 -10.98 -14.69
N THR A 33 -10.11 -11.61 -14.28
CA THR A 33 -10.96 -12.42 -15.17
C THR A 33 -12.23 -11.69 -15.59
N SER A 34 -12.64 -10.65 -14.85
CA SER A 34 -13.74 -9.75 -15.18
C SER A 34 -13.54 -8.40 -14.51
N VAL A 35 -14.06 -7.33 -15.15
CA VAL A 35 -14.05 -5.96 -14.63
C VAL A 35 -15.48 -5.41 -14.71
N LYS A 36 -15.97 -4.83 -13.63
CA LYS A 36 -17.23 -4.06 -13.62
C LYS A 36 -16.91 -2.58 -13.74
N LEU A 37 -17.66 -1.86 -14.57
CA LEU A 37 -17.52 -0.44 -14.86
C LEU A 37 -18.82 0.27 -14.51
N ALA A 38 -18.72 1.51 -14.03
CA ALA A 38 -19.86 2.41 -13.87
C ALA A 38 -20.51 2.73 -15.23
N ALA A 39 -21.75 3.26 -15.19
CA ALA A 39 -22.43 3.71 -16.41
C ALA A 39 -21.78 4.93 -17.06
N ASP A 40 -21.21 5.83 -16.24
CA ASP A 40 -20.50 7.01 -16.70
C ASP A 40 -19.19 6.67 -17.43
N GLU A 41 -18.65 7.60 -18.18
CA GLU A 41 -17.35 7.47 -18.82
C GLU A 41 -16.21 7.41 -17.78
N GLY A 42 -15.13 6.70 -18.09
CA GLY A 42 -14.00 6.62 -17.18
C GLY A 42 -12.82 5.83 -17.72
N GLU A 43 -11.88 5.59 -16.86
CA GLU A 43 -10.65 4.83 -17.15
C GLU A 43 -10.38 3.80 -16.05
N THR A 44 -9.74 2.70 -16.43
CA THR A 44 -9.22 1.70 -15.50
C THR A 44 -7.94 1.09 -16.05
N SER A 45 -7.07 0.57 -15.19
CA SER A 45 -5.83 -0.05 -15.60
C SER A 45 -5.92 -1.58 -15.61
N LEU A 46 -5.20 -2.20 -16.56
CA LEU A 46 -5.02 -3.65 -16.67
C LEU A 46 -3.53 -3.95 -16.68
N SER A 47 -3.07 -4.80 -15.79
CA SER A 47 -1.72 -5.35 -15.89
C SER A 47 -1.70 -6.48 -16.93
N VAL A 48 -0.78 -6.36 -17.87
CA VAL A 48 -0.43 -7.38 -18.87
C VAL A 48 0.79 -8.12 -18.37
N HIS A 49 0.73 -9.45 -18.33
CA HIS A 49 1.86 -10.32 -18.06
C HIS A 49 2.12 -11.17 -19.29
N ALA A 50 3.24 -10.93 -19.96
CA ALA A 50 3.65 -11.63 -21.17
C ALA A 50 5.18 -11.80 -21.20
N ASN A 51 5.66 -12.80 -21.93
CA ASN A 51 7.10 -13.04 -22.10
C ASN A 51 7.59 -12.76 -23.53
N GLY A 52 6.97 -11.79 -24.20
CA GLY A 52 7.31 -11.38 -25.54
C GLY A 52 6.40 -10.28 -26.05
N THR A 53 6.46 -9.99 -27.35
CA THR A 53 5.60 -8.96 -27.96
C THR A 53 4.12 -9.38 -27.94
N TRP A 54 3.27 -8.46 -27.55
CA TRP A 54 1.85 -8.70 -27.44
C TRP A 54 1.00 -7.62 -28.11
N VAL A 55 -0.23 -7.99 -28.41
CA VAL A 55 -1.30 -7.10 -28.88
C VAL A 55 -2.52 -7.31 -28.00
N ILE A 56 -3.19 -6.22 -27.64
CA ILE A 56 -4.42 -6.25 -26.88
C ILE A 56 -5.54 -5.53 -27.65
N SER A 57 -6.74 -6.08 -27.64
CA SER A 57 -7.89 -5.51 -28.38
C SER A 57 -9.19 -5.69 -27.61
N SER A 58 -10.12 -4.75 -27.82
CA SER A 58 -11.49 -4.82 -27.32
C SER A 58 -12.44 -5.25 -28.43
N SER A 59 -13.48 -6.04 -28.09
CA SER A 59 -14.55 -6.41 -29.01
C SER A 59 -15.50 -5.26 -29.33
N GLU A 60 -15.49 -4.19 -28.51
CA GLU A 60 -16.46 -3.10 -28.58
C GLU A 60 -15.75 -1.73 -28.66
N SER A 61 -16.28 -0.84 -29.47
CA SER A 61 -15.68 0.47 -29.71
C SER A 61 -15.84 1.47 -28.58
N TRP A 62 -16.73 1.20 -27.62
CA TRP A 62 -16.91 2.04 -26.44
C TRP A 62 -15.81 1.83 -25.37
N LEU A 63 -14.96 0.80 -25.55
CA LEU A 63 -13.83 0.49 -24.67
C LEU A 63 -12.55 0.52 -25.51
N THR A 64 -11.69 1.51 -25.26
CA THR A 64 -10.41 1.69 -25.95
C THR A 64 -9.24 1.32 -25.02
N LEU A 65 -8.14 0.85 -25.60
CA LEU A 65 -6.99 0.33 -24.85
C LEU A 65 -5.72 1.04 -25.31
N SER A 66 -4.94 1.54 -24.37
CA SER A 66 -3.67 2.24 -24.66
C SER A 66 -2.58 1.88 -23.63
N PRO A 67 -1.40 1.40 -24.07
CA PRO A 67 -1.05 1.05 -25.44
C PRO A 67 -1.80 -0.20 -25.92
N ALA A 68 -2.09 -0.29 -27.24
CA ALA A 68 -2.74 -1.47 -27.83
C ALA A 68 -1.76 -2.60 -28.18
N TYR A 69 -0.46 -2.39 -28.01
CA TYR A 69 0.62 -3.36 -28.24
C TYR A 69 1.83 -3.00 -27.36
N GLY A 70 2.62 -3.98 -27.02
CA GLY A 70 3.81 -3.82 -26.21
C GLY A 70 4.71 -5.06 -26.23
N ALA A 71 5.62 -5.15 -25.29
CA ALA A 71 6.47 -6.30 -25.07
C ALA A 71 6.66 -6.54 -23.58
N ASP A 72 6.72 -7.83 -23.20
CA ASP A 72 6.87 -8.28 -21.82
C ASP A 72 5.73 -7.75 -20.92
N ASP A 73 5.97 -7.61 -19.63
CA ASP A 73 4.98 -7.10 -18.69
C ASP A 73 4.79 -5.59 -18.86
N ASP A 74 3.52 -5.13 -18.85
CA ASP A 74 3.18 -3.73 -19.03
C ASP A 74 1.81 -3.41 -18.39
N VAL A 75 1.44 -2.13 -18.38
CA VAL A 75 0.13 -1.65 -17.95
C VAL A 75 -0.60 -1.01 -19.13
N VAL A 76 -1.83 -1.43 -19.36
CA VAL A 76 -2.73 -0.89 -20.38
C VAL A 76 -3.83 -0.12 -19.70
N ILE A 77 -4.05 1.12 -20.12
CA ILE A 77 -5.22 1.93 -19.71
C ILE A 77 -6.39 1.58 -20.61
N ALA A 78 -7.50 1.18 -20.00
CA ALA A 78 -8.76 0.94 -20.64
C ALA A 78 -9.68 2.14 -20.39
N THR A 79 -9.90 2.97 -21.43
CA THR A 79 -10.80 4.12 -21.40
C THR A 79 -12.15 3.71 -21.96
N TYR A 80 -13.24 4.02 -21.28
CA TYR A 80 -14.58 3.65 -21.69
C TYR A 80 -15.53 4.85 -21.75
N ALA A 81 -16.37 4.88 -22.79
CA ALA A 81 -17.40 5.90 -22.96
C ALA A 81 -18.62 5.62 -22.07
N GLU A 82 -19.37 6.67 -21.74
CA GLU A 82 -20.65 6.59 -21.04
C GLU A 82 -21.60 5.55 -21.67
N ASN A 83 -22.26 4.73 -20.86
CA ASN A 83 -23.35 3.87 -21.28
C ASN A 83 -24.69 4.62 -21.14
N VAL A 84 -25.13 5.25 -22.19
CA VAL A 84 -26.41 6.00 -22.23
C VAL A 84 -27.67 5.12 -22.30
N LYS A 85 -27.49 3.77 -22.28
CA LYS A 85 -28.63 2.83 -22.39
C LYS A 85 -29.07 2.38 -20.99
N GLU A 86 -30.35 2.05 -20.88
CA GLU A 86 -30.96 1.43 -19.69
C GLU A 86 -30.68 -0.07 -19.58
N GLU A 87 -29.69 -0.56 -20.30
CA GLU A 87 -29.24 -1.96 -20.29
C GLU A 87 -27.73 -2.03 -20.10
N GLU A 88 -27.30 -2.97 -19.27
CA GLU A 88 -25.89 -3.32 -19.10
C GLU A 88 -25.28 -3.72 -20.46
N ARG A 89 -24.02 -3.33 -20.68
CA ARG A 89 -23.28 -3.74 -21.89
C ARG A 89 -21.96 -4.40 -21.53
N GLN A 90 -21.50 -5.26 -22.43
CA GLN A 90 -20.28 -6.03 -22.21
C GLN A 90 -19.30 -5.84 -23.38
N ALA A 91 -18.01 -5.90 -23.06
CA ALA A 91 -16.92 -5.99 -24.02
C ALA A 91 -15.95 -7.10 -23.58
N THR A 92 -15.42 -7.84 -24.55
CA THR A 92 -14.33 -8.78 -24.31
C THR A 92 -13.02 -8.14 -24.73
N VAL A 93 -12.09 -8.06 -23.81
CA VAL A 93 -10.70 -7.65 -24.07
C VAL A 93 -9.84 -8.90 -24.21
N THR A 94 -9.13 -9.02 -25.31
CA THR A 94 -8.26 -10.16 -25.62
C THR A 94 -6.81 -9.71 -25.75
N LEU A 95 -5.94 -10.31 -24.97
CA LEU A 95 -4.48 -10.20 -25.04
C LEU A 95 -3.93 -11.39 -25.82
N GLN A 96 -3.01 -11.16 -26.73
CA GLN A 96 -2.31 -12.20 -27.49
C GLN A 96 -0.80 -11.94 -27.46
N CYS A 97 -0.02 -12.97 -27.10
CA CYS A 97 1.43 -12.99 -27.14
C CYS A 97 1.87 -14.28 -27.85
N GLY A 98 2.35 -14.18 -29.09
CA GLY A 98 2.66 -15.34 -29.91
C GLY A 98 1.49 -16.31 -30.05
N THR A 99 1.63 -17.53 -29.52
CA THR A 99 0.58 -18.56 -29.50
C THR A 99 -0.29 -18.55 -28.24
N ALA A 100 0.10 -17.79 -27.20
CA ALA A 100 -0.64 -17.65 -25.97
C ALA A 100 -1.67 -16.52 -26.05
N SER A 101 -2.83 -16.71 -25.41
CA SER A 101 -3.86 -15.69 -25.31
C SER A 101 -4.57 -15.72 -23.97
N SER A 102 -5.04 -14.54 -23.54
CA SER A 102 -5.87 -14.35 -22.36
C SER A 102 -7.02 -13.42 -22.69
N ALA A 103 -8.19 -13.64 -22.09
CA ALA A 103 -9.35 -12.81 -22.32
C ALA A 103 -10.06 -12.48 -21.00
N ILE A 104 -10.61 -11.26 -20.93
CA ILE A 104 -11.32 -10.74 -19.78
C ILE A 104 -12.60 -10.06 -20.26
N THR A 105 -13.67 -10.15 -19.47
CA THR A 105 -14.94 -9.50 -19.75
C THR A 105 -15.07 -8.21 -18.94
N PHE A 106 -15.29 -7.10 -19.63
CA PHE A 106 -15.72 -5.83 -19.07
C PHE A 106 -17.23 -5.75 -19.13
N THR A 107 -17.86 -5.47 -18.01
CA THR A 107 -19.29 -5.27 -17.90
C THR A 107 -19.55 -3.85 -17.43
N GLN A 108 -20.19 -3.02 -18.24
CA GLN A 108 -20.55 -1.66 -17.87
C GLN A 108 -22.03 -1.59 -17.52
N SER A 109 -22.32 -1.02 -16.35
CA SER A 109 -23.68 -0.87 -15.83
C SER A 109 -24.60 -0.10 -16.79
N ALA A 110 -25.89 -0.37 -16.71
CA ALA A 110 -26.93 0.41 -17.39
C ALA A 110 -26.99 1.82 -16.81
N ARG A 111 -27.37 2.80 -17.63
CA ARG A 111 -27.76 4.12 -17.11
C ARG A 111 -29.13 4.00 -16.45
N ALA A 112 -29.30 4.50 -15.23
CA ALA A 112 -30.59 4.56 -14.57
C ALA A 112 -31.53 5.45 -15.35
N GLY A 113 -32.68 4.91 -15.74
CA GLY A 113 -33.72 5.67 -16.52
C GLY A 113 -34.28 6.81 -15.67
N SER A 114 -34.39 8.03 -16.26
CA SER A 114 -35.10 9.16 -15.66
C SER A 114 -36.58 8.86 -15.58
N SER A 115 -37.07 8.37 -14.45
CA SER A 115 -38.50 8.28 -14.17
C SER A 115 -38.91 9.44 -13.27
N ASP A 116 -39.55 10.46 -13.84
CA ASP A 116 -40.32 11.45 -13.10
C ASP A 116 -41.52 10.76 -12.41
N ALA A 117 -41.32 10.26 -11.19
CA ALA A 117 -42.38 9.89 -10.27
C ALA A 117 -41.99 10.39 -8.85
N PRO A 118 -42.88 11.15 -8.18
CA PRO A 118 -42.57 11.64 -6.85
C PRO A 118 -42.70 10.52 -5.81
N GLY A 119 -41.61 10.16 -5.16
CA GLY A 119 -41.60 9.37 -3.94
C GLY A 119 -41.02 7.96 -4.04
N SER A 120 -39.73 7.85 -4.19
CA SER A 120 -38.93 6.80 -3.58
C SER A 120 -37.58 7.41 -3.28
N GLU A 121 -37.11 7.19 -2.07
CA GLU A 121 -35.76 7.58 -1.65
C GLU A 121 -34.74 6.95 -2.60
N ASP A 122 -33.86 7.80 -3.15
CA ASP A 122 -32.96 7.51 -4.24
C ASP A 122 -31.79 6.63 -3.78
N ASP A 123 -31.82 5.34 -4.10
CA ASP A 123 -30.71 4.40 -3.86
C ASP A 123 -29.46 4.72 -4.70
N THR A 124 -29.50 5.74 -5.58
CA THR A 124 -28.33 6.15 -6.38
C THR A 124 -27.39 7.10 -5.66
N ALA A 125 -27.79 7.63 -4.50
CA ALA A 125 -26.92 8.41 -3.62
C ALA A 125 -25.86 7.55 -2.90
N ASP A 126 -26.01 6.22 -2.92
CA ASP A 126 -25.17 5.27 -2.19
C ASP A 126 -23.77 5.03 -2.79
N GLU A 127 -23.58 5.40 -4.06
CA GLU A 127 -22.31 5.20 -4.76
C GLU A 127 -21.56 6.53 -5.04
N ALA A 128 -22.12 7.67 -4.61
CA ALA A 128 -21.44 8.95 -4.75
C ALA A 128 -20.22 9.01 -3.81
N ASN A 129 -19.11 9.53 -4.32
CA ASN A 129 -17.95 9.87 -3.52
C ASN A 129 -17.51 11.29 -3.91
N LYS A 130 -17.63 12.25 -2.96
CA LYS A 130 -17.40 13.67 -3.18
C LYS A 130 -16.04 14.15 -2.71
N ASN A 131 -15.42 13.40 -1.79
CA ASN A 131 -14.12 13.71 -1.18
C ASN A 131 -12.98 12.82 -1.70
N ALA A 132 -13.27 11.88 -2.63
CA ALA A 132 -12.26 11.01 -3.22
C ALA A 132 -11.05 11.78 -3.76
N ASN A 133 -9.88 11.20 -3.60
CA ASN A 133 -8.69 11.68 -4.27
C ASN A 133 -8.87 11.72 -5.79
N ASP A 134 -8.43 12.79 -6.45
CA ASP A 134 -8.48 12.87 -7.91
C ASP A 134 -7.58 11.77 -8.51
N PRO A 135 -8.13 10.78 -9.24
CA PRO A 135 -7.36 9.69 -9.83
C PRO A 135 -6.32 10.13 -10.85
N LYS A 136 -6.35 11.41 -11.27
CA LYS A 136 -5.33 12.00 -12.13
C LYS A 136 -4.07 12.44 -11.38
N THR A 137 -4.13 12.51 -10.05
CA THR A 137 -2.97 12.91 -9.22
C THR A 137 -1.84 11.90 -9.32
N CYS A 138 -2.16 10.61 -9.18
CA CYS A 138 -1.22 9.50 -9.34
C CYS A 138 -1.97 8.18 -9.53
N ALA A 139 -1.26 7.13 -9.90
CA ALA A 139 -1.85 5.80 -10.14
C ALA A 139 -2.47 5.17 -8.87
N GLU A 140 -2.00 5.57 -7.70
CA GLU A 140 -2.42 5.03 -6.40
C GLU A 140 -3.56 5.84 -5.76
N ALA A 141 -3.97 6.97 -6.35
CA ALA A 141 -4.90 7.92 -5.73
C ALA A 141 -6.21 7.28 -5.27
N SER A 142 -6.74 6.31 -6.03
CA SER A 142 -8.00 5.64 -5.73
C SER A 142 -7.88 4.43 -4.79
N ARG A 143 -6.72 4.17 -4.20
CA ARG A 143 -6.54 3.05 -3.25
C ARG A 143 -7.15 3.39 -1.89
N LEU A 144 -7.80 2.40 -1.26
CA LEU A 144 -8.60 2.63 -0.03
C LEU A 144 -7.77 2.96 1.20
N GLU A 145 -6.50 2.59 1.24
CA GLU A 145 -5.60 2.95 2.33
C GLU A 145 -5.09 4.39 2.27
N MET A 146 -5.28 5.10 1.15
CA MET A 146 -4.79 6.46 0.98
C MET A 146 -5.72 7.45 1.67
N PRO A 147 -5.21 8.24 2.64
CA PRO A 147 -5.91 9.44 3.10
C PRO A 147 -6.05 10.47 1.98
N ALA A 148 -6.92 11.46 2.15
CA ALA A 148 -7.01 12.59 1.24
C ALA A 148 -5.66 13.30 1.11
N PHE A 149 -5.25 13.57 -0.14
CA PHE A 149 -3.95 14.17 -0.43
C PHE A 149 -3.94 15.66 -0.13
N ASN A 150 -2.83 16.11 0.46
CA ASN A 150 -2.56 17.53 0.61
C ASN A 150 -1.62 18.00 -0.52
N ALA A 151 -2.09 18.94 -1.36
CA ALA A 151 -1.33 19.44 -2.49
C ALA A 151 -0.03 20.20 -2.11
N ASP A 152 0.13 20.60 -0.84
CA ASP A 152 1.34 21.26 -0.34
C ASP A 152 2.45 20.26 0.03
N ASN A 153 2.13 18.96 0.09
CA ASN A 153 3.04 17.89 0.44
C ASN A 153 3.51 17.12 -0.80
N TYR A 154 4.56 16.31 -0.64
CA TYR A 154 5.10 15.48 -1.73
C TYR A 154 4.69 14.02 -1.54
N PHE A 155 3.92 13.49 -2.48
CA PHE A 155 3.48 12.10 -2.46
C PHE A 155 4.53 11.17 -3.06
N VAL A 156 4.76 10.02 -2.42
CA VAL A 156 5.66 8.95 -2.88
C VAL A 156 4.99 7.59 -2.71
N SER A 157 5.05 6.75 -3.73
CA SER A 157 4.77 5.31 -3.64
C SER A 157 6.03 4.50 -3.89
N HIS A 158 6.39 3.65 -2.95
CA HIS A 158 7.50 2.70 -3.09
C HIS A 158 6.98 1.41 -3.68
N TYR A 159 7.62 0.98 -4.76
CA TYR A 159 7.29 -0.26 -5.45
C TYR A 159 8.37 -1.30 -5.21
N ALA A 160 7.95 -2.55 -5.12
CA ALA A 160 8.86 -3.70 -5.11
C ALA A 160 8.43 -4.71 -6.15
N THR A 161 9.41 -5.47 -6.68
CA THR A 161 9.14 -6.60 -7.55
C THR A 161 9.21 -7.88 -6.76
N VAL A 162 8.06 -8.54 -6.56
CA VAL A 162 7.95 -9.79 -5.80
C VAL A 162 7.44 -10.89 -6.70
N ALA A 163 8.21 -11.96 -6.82
CA ALA A 163 7.91 -13.07 -7.73
C ALA A 163 7.65 -12.65 -9.20
N GLY A 164 8.30 -11.55 -9.65
CA GLY A 164 8.14 -11.00 -11.00
C GLY A 164 6.98 -10.02 -11.15
N VAL A 165 6.21 -9.75 -10.10
CA VAL A 165 5.11 -8.77 -10.11
C VAL A 165 5.57 -7.49 -9.42
N LYS A 166 5.41 -6.35 -10.10
CA LYS A 166 5.62 -5.02 -9.51
C LYS A 166 4.37 -4.63 -8.72
N GLU A 167 4.55 -4.33 -7.45
CA GLU A 167 3.46 -3.98 -6.55
C GLU A 167 3.83 -2.80 -5.64
N VAL A 168 2.83 -2.10 -5.13
CA VAL A 168 3.03 -1.06 -4.12
C VAL A 168 3.38 -1.73 -2.79
N ASN A 169 4.55 -1.39 -2.27
CA ASN A 169 5.00 -1.83 -0.96
C ASN A 169 4.36 -1.00 0.15
N TYR A 170 4.52 0.31 0.07
CA TYR A 170 3.83 1.31 0.88
C TYR A 170 3.92 2.68 0.20
N SER A 171 3.03 3.59 0.57
CA SER A 171 3.04 4.97 0.11
C SER A 171 3.14 5.92 1.29
N LEU A 172 3.59 7.14 1.05
CA LEU A 172 3.66 8.19 2.06
C LEU A 172 3.40 9.57 1.45
N GLU A 173 2.99 10.49 2.29
CA GLU A 173 2.94 11.91 1.98
C GLU A 173 3.96 12.65 2.83
N TRP A 174 4.96 13.25 2.18
CA TRP A 174 6.09 13.91 2.82
C TRP A 174 5.84 15.40 3.03
N ASN A 175 5.87 15.83 4.29
CA ASN A 175 5.84 17.24 4.65
C ASN A 175 7.29 17.76 4.80
N ASN A 176 7.75 18.53 3.82
CA ASN A 176 9.14 18.97 3.77
C ASN A 176 9.51 19.99 4.87
N ASP A 177 8.57 20.81 5.32
CA ASP A 177 8.81 21.79 6.38
C ASP A 177 8.99 21.09 7.74
N MET A 178 8.25 20.01 7.95
CA MET A 178 8.31 19.16 9.14
C MET A 178 9.43 18.12 9.07
N LYS A 179 9.99 17.86 7.86
CA LYS A 179 10.92 16.75 7.59
C LYS A 179 10.41 15.42 8.16
N HIS A 180 9.15 15.14 7.87
CA HIS A 180 8.42 14.01 8.41
C HIS A 180 7.30 13.60 7.45
N ALA A 181 6.99 12.31 7.34
CA ALA A 181 5.81 11.87 6.62
C ALA A 181 4.53 12.28 7.37
N GLN A 182 3.58 12.87 6.66
CA GLN A 182 2.26 13.18 7.20
C GLN A 182 1.54 11.90 7.59
N TRP A 183 1.63 10.92 6.72
CA TRP A 183 1.16 9.55 6.91
C TRP A 183 1.97 8.57 6.06
N VAL A 184 1.92 7.31 6.42
CA VAL A 184 2.38 6.16 5.63
C VAL A 184 1.23 5.18 5.51
N ALA A 185 0.96 4.69 4.28
CA ALA A 185 -0.17 3.82 4.01
C ALA A 185 0.25 2.53 3.29
N PHE A 186 -0.35 1.40 3.66
CA PHE A 186 -0.09 0.09 3.09
C PHE A 186 -1.22 -0.89 3.40
N ILE A 187 -1.18 -2.06 2.76
CA ILE A 187 -2.17 -3.11 2.99
C ILE A 187 -1.52 -4.38 3.55
N PHE A 188 -2.32 -5.16 4.27
CA PHE A 188 -2.08 -6.57 4.54
C PHE A 188 -3.11 -7.43 3.82
N ASP A 189 -2.66 -8.42 3.10
CA ASP A 189 -3.45 -9.46 2.47
C ASP A 189 -2.73 -10.82 2.52
N LYS A 190 -3.29 -11.83 1.86
CA LYS A 190 -2.72 -13.20 1.85
C LYS A 190 -1.32 -13.29 1.25
N ASP A 191 -0.94 -12.34 0.37
CA ASP A 191 0.30 -12.43 -0.41
C ASP A 191 1.46 -11.71 0.29
N ASN A 192 1.18 -10.66 1.08
CA ASN A 192 2.20 -9.81 1.70
C ASN A 192 2.37 -9.97 3.23
N CYS A 193 1.60 -10.85 3.88
CA CYS A 193 1.74 -11.14 5.31
C CYS A 193 2.91 -12.07 5.67
N ALA A 194 3.56 -12.71 4.69
CA ALA A 194 4.61 -13.68 4.94
C ALA A 194 5.87 -13.05 5.58
N LYS A 195 6.60 -13.84 6.37
CA LYS A 195 7.83 -13.42 7.05
C LYS A 195 9.00 -14.23 6.51
N ASN A 196 9.37 -13.93 5.25
CA ASN A 196 10.35 -14.70 4.48
C ASN A 196 11.78 -14.23 4.69
N VAL A 197 11.98 -12.99 5.17
CA VAL A 197 13.30 -12.37 5.31
C VAL A 197 13.52 -11.81 6.70
N LYS A 198 14.79 -11.67 7.07
CA LYS A 198 15.19 -10.99 8.30
C LYS A 198 15.21 -9.48 8.09
N ARG A 199 15.14 -8.75 9.21
CA ARG A 199 15.30 -7.30 9.27
C ARG A 199 16.60 -6.85 8.59
N ASN A 200 16.55 -5.83 7.75
CA ASN A 200 17.69 -5.35 6.97
C ASN A 200 18.68 -4.49 7.78
N ASP A 201 18.20 -3.59 8.63
CA ASP A 201 18.96 -2.63 9.47
C ASP A 201 19.84 -1.60 8.70
N GLU A 202 19.68 -1.46 7.38
CA GLU A 202 20.45 -0.54 6.54
C GLU A 202 19.66 0.73 6.26
N PHE A 203 19.83 1.74 7.13
CA PHE A 203 19.13 3.02 7.01
C PHE A 203 19.77 3.91 5.93
N VAL A 204 18.98 4.38 4.98
CA VAL A 204 19.43 5.22 3.86
C VAL A 204 18.44 6.34 3.58
N ALA A 205 18.93 7.41 2.92
CA ALA A 205 18.04 8.44 2.37
C ALA A 205 17.07 7.80 1.36
N ASP A 206 15.84 8.32 1.33
CA ASP A 206 14.83 7.84 0.39
C ASP A 206 15.16 8.26 -1.04
N PRO A 207 15.44 7.32 -1.95
CA PRO A 207 15.83 7.65 -3.33
C PRO A 207 14.67 8.23 -4.17
N ASP A 208 13.42 8.01 -3.75
CA ASP A 208 12.22 8.46 -4.46
C ASP A 208 11.79 9.88 -4.06
N LEU A 209 12.38 10.43 -2.99
CA LEU A 209 12.25 11.86 -2.67
C LEU A 209 13.24 12.72 -3.46
N PRO A 210 12.84 13.93 -3.90
CA PRO A 210 13.76 14.92 -4.43
C PRO A 210 14.95 15.17 -3.48
N THR A 211 16.16 15.27 -4.02
CA THR A 211 17.40 15.38 -3.21
C THR A 211 17.36 16.51 -2.15
N ASN A 212 16.69 17.61 -2.45
CA ASN A 212 16.53 18.74 -1.53
C ASN A 212 15.49 18.51 -0.42
N MET A 213 14.71 17.42 -0.49
CA MET A 213 13.74 17.01 0.52
C MET A 213 14.23 15.81 1.35
N GLN A 214 15.30 15.15 0.89
CA GLN A 214 15.83 13.96 1.57
C GLN A 214 16.41 14.32 2.94
N VAL A 215 16.14 13.46 3.91
CA VAL A 215 16.81 13.43 5.20
C VAL A 215 17.71 12.19 5.26
N ASP A 216 18.77 12.27 6.05
CA ASP A 216 19.76 11.21 6.22
C ASP A 216 20.03 10.90 7.68
N ASN A 217 20.98 10.01 7.93
CA ASN A 217 21.33 9.57 9.28
C ASN A 217 21.72 10.73 10.23
N SER A 218 22.21 11.87 9.73
CA SER A 218 22.61 13.00 10.57
C SER A 218 21.44 13.63 11.31
N PHE A 219 20.22 13.50 10.77
CA PHE A 219 18.98 13.97 11.39
C PHE A 219 18.48 13.05 12.51
N HIS A 220 18.90 11.78 12.52
CA HIS A 220 18.41 10.72 13.42
C HIS A 220 19.49 10.15 14.35
N THR A 221 20.55 10.87 14.63
CA THR A 221 21.62 10.42 15.52
C THR A 221 21.92 11.45 16.60
N ASN A 222 22.26 10.96 17.79
CA ASN A 222 22.61 11.78 18.94
C ASN A 222 21.53 12.81 19.33
N ASP A 223 20.27 12.47 19.18
CA ASP A 223 19.12 13.27 19.57
C ASP A 223 18.32 12.64 20.73
N GLY A 224 18.65 11.39 21.08
CA GLY A 224 18.04 10.65 22.18
C GLY A 224 16.75 9.91 21.82
N PHE A 225 16.28 10.03 20.57
CA PHE A 225 15.11 9.31 20.07
C PHE A 225 15.51 8.07 19.28
N ASP A 226 14.65 7.07 19.27
CA ASP A 226 14.75 5.94 18.35
C ASP A 226 14.40 6.42 16.92
N ARG A 227 14.97 5.75 15.94
CA ARG A 227 14.49 5.80 14.55
C ARG A 227 13.26 4.89 14.44
N GLY A 228 12.13 5.42 14.90
CA GLY A 228 10.87 4.69 14.91
C GLY A 228 10.31 4.55 13.50
N HIS A 229 10.01 3.32 13.11
CA HIS A 229 9.38 3.06 11.82
C HIS A 229 7.91 3.50 11.82
N LEU A 230 7.45 4.13 10.74
CA LEU A 230 6.02 4.28 10.47
C LEU A 230 5.49 3.00 9.83
N CYS A 231 5.93 2.59 8.66
CA CYS A 231 5.71 1.23 8.16
C CYS A 231 6.77 0.31 8.76
N ALA A 232 6.39 -0.58 9.68
CA ALA A 232 7.34 -1.40 10.41
C ALA A 232 8.08 -2.39 9.50
N SER A 233 9.37 -2.62 9.80
CA SER A 233 10.17 -3.60 9.07
C SER A 233 9.52 -4.99 9.06
N TYR A 234 8.88 -5.37 10.16
CA TYR A 234 8.19 -6.65 10.25
C TYR A 234 6.91 -6.69 9.41
N ASP A 235 6.30 -5.54 9.11
CA ASP A 235 5.12 -5.46 8.23
C ASP A 235 5.45 -5.83 6.78
N ARG A 236 6.67 -5.55 6.35
CA ARG A 236 7.16 -5.74 4.97
C ARG A 236 8.28 -6.80 4.87
N ALA A 237 8.21 -7.87 5.68
CA ALA A 237 9.23 -8.92 5.72
C ALA A 237 8.98 -10.05 4.71
N TYR A 238 8.11 -9.88 3.72
CA TYR A 238 7.80 -10.92 2.74
C TYR A 238 8.82 -11.00 1.59
N SER A 239 9.58 -9.94 1.32
CA SER A 239 10.74 -9.99 0.41
C SER A 239 11.88 -9.11 0.91
N THR A 240 13.10 -9.32 0.36
CA THR A 240 14.28 -8.51 0.71
C THR A 240 14.10 -7.06 0.27
N GLU A 241 13.52 -6.82 -0.90
CA GLU A 241 13.31 -5.50 -1.45
C GLU A 241 12.28 -4.71 -0.63
N THR A 242 11.14 -5.32 -0.33
CA THR A 242 10.09 -4.68 0.48
C THR A 242 10.60 -4.34 1.88
N ASN A 243 11.39 -5.22 2.49
CA ASN A 243 11.98 -4.97 3.80
C ASN A 243 13.02 -3.85 3.77
N LYS A 244 13.89 -3.78 2.75
CA LYS A 244 14.88 -2.70 2.59
C LYS A 244 14.24 -1.32 2.53
N GLN A 245 13.16 -1.16 1.82
CA GLN A 245 12.46 0.11 1.65
C GLN A 245 11.92 0.65 2.98
N THR A 246 11.58 -0.21 3.93
CA THR A 246 11.13 0.25 5.26
C THR A 246 12.22 0.99 6.05
N PHE A 247 13.49 0.91 5.63
CA PHE A 247 14.63 1.60 6.25
C PHE A 247 14.98 2.93 5.58
N TYR A 248 14.15 3.43 4.68
CA TYR A 248 14.26 4.79 4.19
C TYR A 248 13.95 5.82 5.29
N PHE A 249 14.76 6.88 5.38
CA PHE A 249 14.56 7.90 6.41
C PHE A 249 13.23 8.64 6.30
N SER A 250 12.58 8.65 5.13
CA SER A 250 11.21 9.15 4.96
C SER A 250 10.16 8.36 5.76
N ASN A 251 10.46 7.12 6.07
CA ASN A 251 9.64 6.22 6.89
C ASN A 251 10.00 6.27 8.39
N MET A 252 10.93 7.14 8.79
CA MET A 252 11.41 7.24 10.17
C MET A 252 10.82 8.45 10.89
N SER A 253 10.47 8.24 12.15
CA SER A 253 9.98 9.27 13.07
C SER A 253 10.77 9.24 14.38
N PRO A 254 11.03 10.40 15.03
CA PRO A 254 11.66 10.42 16.34
C PRO A 254 10.70 9.85 17.38
N GLN A 255 10.98 8.66 17.88
CA GLN A 255 10.16 7.98 18.88
C GLN A 255 10.93 7.78 20.19
N LEU A 256 10.25 7.97 21.32
CA LEU A 256 10.77 7.58 22.63
C LEU A 256 10.88 6.05 22.70
N ASN A 257 12.00 5.52 23.16
CA ASN A 257 12.24 4.07 23.19
C ASN A 257 11.16 3.30 23.95
N GLU A 258 10.70 3.82 25.11
CA GLU A 258 9.66 3.18 25.90
C GLU A 258 8.30 3.15 25.17
N PHE A 259 8.03 4.13 24.34
CA PHE A 259 6.84 4.17 23.48
C PHE A 259 7.00 3.20 22.32
N ASN A 260 8.09 3.31 21.55
CA ASN A 260 8.37 2.53 20.34
C ASN A 260 8.41 1.02 20.65
N ALA A 261 9.21 0.59 21.61
CA ALA A 261 9.35 -0.82 22.02
C ALA A 261 8.25 -1.30 22.99
N GLY A 262 7.31 -0.43 23.33
CA GLY A 262 6.23 -0.70 24.27
C GLY A 262 4.86 -0.81 23.60
N ILE A 263 4.02 0.17 23.89
CA ILE A 263 2.62 0.16 23.45
C ILE A 263 2.48 0.23 21.92
N TRP A 264 3.37 0.96 21.24
CA TRP A 264 3.34 1.07 19.78
C TRP A 264 3.59 -0.28 19.11
N MET A 265 4.65 -0.99 19.52
CA MET A 265 4.93 -2.35 19.05
C MET A 265 3.79 -3.33 19.37
N THR A 266 3.10 -3.16 20.50
CA THR A 266 1.95 -3.99 20.87
C THR A 266 0.79 -3.78 19.90
N LEU A 267 0.51 -2.53 19.53
CA LEU A 267 -0.51 -2.19 18.52
C LEU A 267 -0.12 -2.73 17.13
N GLU A 268 1.13 -2.55 16.71
CA GLU A 268 1.62 -3.09 15.43
C GLU A 268 1.44 -4.61 15.34
N ASN A 269 1.80 -5.34 16.40
CA ASN A 269 1.63 -6.79 16.45
C ASN A 269 0.15 -7.22 16.35
N GLU A 270 -0.75 -6.48 16.98
CA GLU A 270 -2.18 -6.80 16.92
C GLU A 270 -2.73 -6.55 15.51
N VAL A 271 -2.48 -5.38 14.91
CA VAL A 271 -2.92 -5.06 13.54
C VAL A 271 -2.36 -6.06 12.53
N GLN A 272 -1.10 -6.45 12.68
CA GLN A 272 -0.49 -7.49 11.85
C GLN A 272 -1.17 -8.84 12.02
N SER A 273 -1.63 -9.17 13.24
CA SER A 273 -2.37 -10.41 13.50
C SER A 273 -3.70 -10.45 12.73
N TRP A 274 -4.33 -9.31 12.51
CA TRP A 274 -5.59 -9.20 11.76
C TRP A 274 -5.41 -9.53 10.28
N GLY A 275 -4.29 -9.11 9.68
CA GLY A 275 -3.94 -9.40 8.28
C GLY A 275 -3.24 -10.75 8.06
N SER A 276 -2.86 -11.48 9.13
CA SER A 276 -2.04 -12.69 9.01
C SER A 276 -2.85 -13.91 8.56
N LEU A 277 -2.29 -14.67 7.60
CA LEU A 277 -2.85 -15.96 7.14
C LEU A 277 -2.86 -17.05 8.22
N THR A 278 -2.03 -16.94 9.26
CA THR A 278 -1.90 -17.95 10.31
C THR A 278 -3.07 -17.93 11.30
N SER A 279 -3.74 -16.80 11.43
CA SER A 279 -4.96 -16.67 12.21
C SER A 279 -6.16 -16.88 11.29
N THR A 280 -6.61 -18.10 11.10
CA THR A 280 -7.87 -18.53 10.45
C THR A 280 -8.75 -17.39 9.85
N GLY A 281 -8.20 -16.61 8.93
CA GLY A 281 -8.92 -15.62 8.12
C GLY A 281 -9.75 -14.62 8.91
N LYS A 282 -9.12 -13.81 9.78
CA LYS A 282 -9.85 -12.73 10.46
C LYS A 282 -10.44 -11.78 9.41
N TYR A 283 -9.61 -11.30 8.49
CA TYR A 283 -10.00 -10.40 7.40
C TYR A 283 -9.33 -10.82 6.08
N ASP A 284 -9.92 -10.42 4.97
CA ASP A 284 -9.37 -10.71 3.64
C ASP A 284 -8.31 -9.68 3.25
N THR A 285 -8.52 -8.42 3.66
CA THR A 285 -7.59 -7.31 3.49
C THR A 285 -7.69 -6.39 4.71
N VAL A 286 -6.55 -5.87 5.17
CA VAL A 286 -6.45 -4.83 6.18
C VAL A 286 -5.71 -3.65 5.56
N TYR A 287 -6.37 -2.53 5.43
CA TYR A 287 -5.82 -1.27 4.95
C TYR A 287 -5.35 -0.46 6.15
N VAL A 288 -4.17 0.08 6.09
CA VAL A 288 -3.53 0.77 7.22
C VAL A 288 -3.00 2.12 6.74
N ALA A 289 -3.43 3.20 7.39
CA ALA A 289 -2.77 4.48 7.34
C ALA A 289 -2.28 4.85 8.74
N LYS A 290 -1.01 5.21 8.90
CA LYS A 290 -0.43 5.53 10.20
C LYS A 290 0.62 6.62 10.14
N GLY A 291 0.80 7.33 11.24
CA GLY A 291 1.73 8.44 11.31
C GLY A 291 1.84 9.05 12.70
N GLY A 292 2.50 10.19 12.74
CA GLY A 292 2.53 11.06 13.91
C GLY A 292 1.75 12.36 13.64
N THR A 293 1.13 12.93 14.67
CA THR A 293 0.39 14.20 14.54
C THR A 293 1.34 15.35 14.22
N LEU A 294 1.28 15.93 13.02
CA LEU A 294 2.07 17.10 12.65
C LEU A 294 1.39 18.42 12.99
N ASN A 295 0.08 18.40 13.24
CA ASN A 295 -0.69 19.52 13.79
C ASN A 295 -0.54 19.66 15.33
N SER A 296 0.02 18.65 15.99
CA SER A 296 0.29 18.63 17.43
C SER A 296 1.66 18.02 17.71
N LEU A 297 2.64 18.85 18.05
CA LEU A 297 4.03 18.44 18.30
C LEU A 297 4.34 18.38 19.80
N LEU A 298 5.30 17.54 20.18
CA LEU A 298 5.82 17.38 21.53
C LEU A 298 6.75 18.57 21.88
N LYS A 299 6.16 19.65 22.42
CA LYS A 299 6.85 20.92 22.67
C LYS A 299 7.53 20.94 24.04
N ASN A 300 8.72 21.59 24.11
CA ASN A 300 9.50 21.79 25.37
C ASN A 300 9.70 20.50 26.18
N PHE A 301 9.80 19.36 25.50
CA PHE A 301 9.95 18.06 26.15
C PHE A 301 11.42 17.86 26.58
N THR A 302 11.61 17.28 27.74
CA THR A 302 12.90 16.77 28.21
C THR A 302 12.66 15.40 28.85
N GLY A 303 13.21 14.37 28.23
CA GLY A 303 13.14 13.01 28.74
C GLY A 303 14.16 12.72 29.83
N THR A 304 14.22 11.47 30.25
CA THR A 304 15.16 11.02 31.30
C THR A 304 16.36 10.27 30.75
N LYS A 305 16.13 9.40 29.75
CA LYS A 305 17.14 8.59 29.09
C LYS A 305 16.67 8.28 27.69
N GLY A 306 17.57 8.28 26.73
CA GLY A 306 17.26 7.97 25.33
C GLY A 306 18.36 7.16 24.65
N GLN A 307 18.22 7.03 23.35
CA GLN A 307 19.15 6.37 22.46
C GLN A 307 20.55 7.00 22.58
N ASP A 308 21.59 6.25 22.39
CA ASP A 308 23.00 6.67 22.43
C ASP A 308 23.44 7.35 23.75
N ASN A 309 22.70 7.12 24.85
CA ASN A 309 22.84 7.79 26.14
C ASN A 309 22.62 9.31 26.10
N VAL A 310 21.92 9.80 25.09
CA VAL A 310 21.47 11.19 24.96
C VAL A 310 20.07 11.33 25.56
N ILE A 311 19.84 12.44 26.28
CA ILE A 311 18.50 12.77 26.78
C ILE A 311 17.67 13.33 25.62
N PRO A 312 16.54 12.74 25.25
CA PRO A 312 15.70 13.27 24.20
C PRO A 312 15.08 14.60 24.63
N THR A 313 15.23 15.61 23.79
CA THR A 313 14.66 16.94 24.01
C THR A 313 14.06 17.51 22.75
N THR A 314 13.00 18.33 22.92
CA THR A 314 12.41 19.09 21.81
C THR A 314 12.41 20.58 22.10
N THR A 315 12.38 21.36 21.01
CA THR A 315 12.29 22.83 21.06
C THR A 315 10.90 23.30 21.53
N ALA A 316 10.74 24.61 21.67
CA ALA A 316 9.45 25.23 21.98
C ALA A 316 8.40 24.99 20.87
N GLU A 317 8.85 24.77 19.64
CA GLU A 317 8.02 24.48 18.47
C GLU A 317 7.72 22.97 18.34
N GLY A 318 8.48 22.10 19.04
CA GLY A 318 8.29 20.65 19.02
C GLY A 318 9.18 19.89 18.05
N PHE A 319 10.34 20.46 17.70
CA PHE A 319 11.33 19.78 16.86
C PHE A 319 12.46 19.18 17.72
N THR A 320 13.01 18.06 17.27
CA THR A 320 14.23 17.52 17.85
C THR A 320 15.39 18.50 17.69
N VAL A 321 16.49 18.31 18.42
CA VAL A 321 17.71 19.11 18.26
C VAL A 321 18.33 19.01 16.87
N LYS A 322 17.86 18.08 16.05
CA LYS A 322 18.28 17.85 14.66
C LYS A 322 17.31 18.44 13.64
N GLY A 323 16.20 19.05 14.10
CA GLY A 323 15.22 19.74 13.26
C GLY A 323 14.17 18.85 12.61
N LEU A 324 13.95 17.64 13.14
CA LEU A 324 12.80 16.81 12.76
C LEU A 324 11.60 17.17 13.63
N ALA A 325 10.40 17.26 13.06
CA ALA A 325 9.19 17.35 13.85
C ALA A 325 9.05 16.13 14.76
N CYS A 326 8.73 16.34 16.02
CA CYS A 326 8.48 15.29 16.98
C CYS A 326 7.00 15.27 17.36
N PRO A 327 6.21 14.31 16.86
CA PRO A 327 4.78 14.23 17.12
C PRO A 327 4.45 14.10 18.61
N ALA A 328 3.36 14.75 19.07
CA ALA A 328 2.86 14.56 20.43
C ALA A 328 2.00 13.29 20.58
N TYR A 329 1.48 12.79 19.47
CA TYR A 329 0.71 11.54 19.40
C TYR A 329 1.10 10.77 18.14
N TYR A 330 0.92 9.45 18.21
CA TYR A 330 0.97 8.58 17.02
C TYR A 330 -0.40 7.94 16.81
N PHE A 331 -0.76 7.76 15.54
CA PHE A 331 -2.05 7.24 15.15
C PHE A 331 -1.95 6.06 14.17
N MET A 332 -2.98 5.23 14.15
CA MET A 332 -3.29 4.29 13.08
C MET A 332 -4.77 4.38 12.76
N ALA A 333 -5.10 4.57 11.48
CA ALA A 333 -6.43 4.37 10.91
C ALA A 333 -6.42 3.01 10.21
N ILE A 334 -7.38 2.18 10.51
CA ILE A 334 -7.43 0.80 10.01
C ILE A 334 -8.82 0.53 9.45
N LEU A 335 -8.85 0.11 8.18
CA LEU A 335 -10.03 -0.41 7.51
C LEU A 335 -9.81 -1.89 7.25
N ALA A 336 -10.71 -2.72 7.73
CA ALA A 336 -10.68 -4.16 7.51
C ALA A 336 -11.84 -4.60 6.60
N ARG A 337 -11.54 -5.42 5.60
CA ARG A 337 -12.52 -5.98 4.70
C ARG A 337 -12.67 -7.49 4.93
N LYS A 338 -13.93 -7.93 5.05
CA LYS A 338 -14.29 -9.36 5.07
C LYS A 338 -15.45 -9.60 4.11
N ALA A 339 -15.21 -10.32 3.03
CA ALA A 339 -16.12 -10.40 1.86
C ALA A 339 -16.47 -9.00 1.37
N ASP A 340 -17.75 -8.62 1.40
CA ASP A 340 -18.22 -7.30 0.96
C ASP A 340 -18.45 -6.31 2.12
N ALA A 341 -18.10 -6.70 3.36
CA ALA A 341 -18.28 -5.86 4.54
C ALA A 341 -16.98 -5.16 4.95
N TYR A 342 -17.09 -3.91 5.35
CA TYR A 342 -16.03 -3.10 5.91
C TYR A 342 -16.25 -2.86 7.40
N SER A 343 -15.17 -2.69 8.14
CA SER A 343 -15.15 -2.22 9.53
C SER A 343 -13.95 -1.31 9.70
N ALA A 344 -14.12 -0.18 10.37
CA ALA A 344 -13.04 0.77 10.61
C ALA A 344 -12.78 0.98 12.10
N ILE A 345 -11.53 1.30 12.46
CA ILE A 345 -11.11 1.63 13.83
C ILE A 345 -9.90 2.54 13.78
N GLY A 346 -9.92 3.59 14.57
CA GLY A 346 -8.80 4.47 14.81
C GLY A 346 -8.08 4.16 16.12
N PHE A 347 -6.79 4.47 16.18
CA PHE A 347 -6.01 4.52 17.41
C PHE A 347 -5.22 5.83 17.45
N ILE A 348 -5.19 6.47 18.63
CA ILE A 348 -4.36 7.63 18.86
C ILE A 348 -3.72 7.53 20.25
N ILE A 349 -2.40 7.41 20.28
CA ILE A 349 -1.61 7.12 21.48
C ILE A 349 -0.67 8.29 21.79
N PRO A 350 -0.67 8.85 23.01
CA PRO A 350 0.25 9.91 23.37
C PRO A 350 1.70 9.44 23.31
N HIS A 351 2.55 10.23 22.67
CA HIS A 351 3.99 10.02 22.62
C HIS A 351 4.63 10.48 23.93
N ALA A 352 4.59 9.62 24.93
CA ALA A 352 5.02 9.96 26.29
C ALA A 352 5.94 8.91 26.89
N GLN A 353 6.87 9.37 27.73
CA GLN A 353 7.59 8.48 28.66
C GLN A 353 6.64 8.09 29.80
N ASN A 354 6.93 6.93 30.40
CA ASN A 354 6.22 6.44 31.58
C ASN A 354 4.77 6.01 31.36
N LEU A 355 4.36 5.72 30.13
CA LEU A 355 3.13 4.97 29.91
C LEU A 355 3.20 3.64 30.66
N LYS A 356 2.12 3.25 31.31
CA LYS A 356 2.06 2.03 32.12
C LYS A 356 0.94 1.13 31.67
N PRO A 357 1.15 -0.19 31.63
CA PRO A 357 0.07 -1.15 31.43
C PRO A 357 -1.00 -1.00 32.53
N ILE A 358 -2.28 -1.10 32.15
CA ILE A 358 -3.42 -0.98 33.07
C ILE A 358 -3.41 -2.05 34.14
N ALA A 359 -3.05 -3.28 33.78
CA ALA A 359 -2.95 -4.40 34.70
C ALA A 359 -1.70 -4.32 35.60
N GLY A 360 -0.86 -3.29 35.45
CA GLY A 360 0.46 -3.22 36.07
C GLY A 360 1.49 -4.12 35.35
N GLY A 361 2.73 -4.11 35.83
CA GLY A 361 3.82 -4.83 35.20
C GLY A 361 4.58 -3.99 34.17
N SER A 362 5.28 -4.66 33.23
CA SER A 362 6.16 -4.00 32.26
C SER A 362 5.78 -4.23 30.80
N GLN A 363 4.81 -5.09 30.53
CA GLN A 363 4.39 -5.44 29.18
C GLN A 363 3.00 -4.93 28.89
N PHE A 364 2.83 -4.23 27.77
CA PHE A 364 1.55 -3.84 27.25
C PHE A 364 0.81 -5.03 26.60
N THR A 365 -0.50 -4.98 26.64
CA THR A 365 -1.40 -6.03 26.16
C THR A 365 -2.46 -5.43 25.23
N VAL A 366 -3.27 -6.28 24.61
CA VAL A 366 -4.44 -5.86 23.82
C VAL A 366 -5.40 -5.00 24.65
N ALA A 367 -5.57 -5.29 25.95
CA ALA A 367 -6.43 -4.48 26.82
C ALA A 367 -5.92 -3.03 26.95
N ASP A 368 -4.61 -2.83 26.91
CA ASP A 368 -4.03 -1.49 27.00
C ASP A 368 -4.27 -0.70 25.73
N ILE A 369 -4.09 -1.30 24.54
CA ILE A 369 -4.30 -0.60 23.27
C ILE A 369 -5.77 -0.27 23.02
N LYS A 370 -6.72 -1.10 23.49
CA LYS A 370 -8.17 -0.83 23.40
C LYS A 370 -8.59 0.51 24.02
N ASN A 371 -7.87 1.00 25.04
CA ASN A 371 -8.18 2.30 25.64
C ASN A 371 -7.77 3.51 24.79
N TYR A 372 -7.04 3.29 23.72
CA TYR A 372 -6.64 4.32 22.78
C TYR A 372 -7.37 4.18 21.44
N ALA A 373 -8.34 3.26 21.39
CA ALA A 373 -9.20 3.11 20.22
C ALA A 373 -10.23 4.25 20.18
N VAL A 374 -10.46 4.78 19.00
CA VAL A 374 -11.40 5.86 18.69
C VAL A 374 -12.14 5.52 17.39
N SER A 375 -13.24 6.22 17.10
CA SER A 375 -13.83 6.20 15.77
C SER A 375 -12.89 6.84 14.76
N ILE A 376 -13.11 6.64 13.47
CA ILE A 376 -12.32 7.32 12.42
C ILE A 376 -12.64 8.82 12.46
N ASP A 377 -13.90 9.25 12.58
CA ASP A 377 -14.27 10.67 12.73
C ASP A 377 -13.50 11.37 13.87
N GLU A 378 -13.40 10.71 15.04
CA GLU A 378 -12.65 11.25 16.17
C GLU A 378 -11.14 11.33 15.86
N LEU A 379 -10.61 10.35 15.10
CA LEU A 379 -9.21 10.37 14.67
C LEU A 379 -8.94 11.50 13.70
N GLU A 380 -9.84 11.75 12.76
CA GLU A 380 -9.79 12.83 11.79
C GLU A 380 -9.83 14.20 12.45
N GLU A 381 -10.74 14.40 13.42
CA GLU A 381 -10.78 15.63 14.22
C GLU A 381 -9.42 15.90 14.90
N LYS A 382 -8.75 14.86 15.39
CA LYS A 382 -7.47 14.98 16.10
C LYS A 382 -6.28 15.16 15.19
N THR A 383 -6.28 14.55 14.01
CA THR A 383 -5.15 14.55 13.07
C THR A 383 -5.26 15.63 12.02
N GLY A 384 -6.49 16.02 11.66
CA GLY A 384 -6.78 16.88 10.52
C GLY A 384 -6.59 16.18 9.17
N LEU A 385 -6.58 14.84 9.16
CA LEU A 385 -6.52 14.01 7.97
C LEU A 385 -7.92 13.44 7.70
N ASP A 386 -8.23 13.20 6.45
CA ASP A 386 -9.44 12.54 5.98
C ASP A 386 -9.01 11.12 5.53
N PHE A 387 -9.45 10.09 6.25
CA PHE A 387 -9.08 8.71 6.01
C PHE A 387 -10.15 8.01 5.19
N PHE A 388 -9.75 7.02 4.41
CA PHE A 388 -10.64 6.17 3.61
C PHE A 388 -11.56 6.94 2.65
N CYS A 389 -11.22 8.18 2.33
CA CYS A 389 -11.94 9.11 1.43
C CYS A 389 -12.25 8.52 0.03
N ASN A 390 -11.66 7.39 -0.31
CA ASN A 390 -11.93 6.68 -1.57
C ASN A 390 -13.06 5.64 -1.46
N LEU A 391 -13.71 5.51 -0.29
CA LEU A 391 -14.95 4.75 -0.16
C LEU A 391 -16.13 5.59 -0.64
N PRO A 392 -17.25 4.96 -1.07
CA PRO A 392 -18.48 5.70 -1.29
C PRO A 392 -18.93 6.43 0.00
N ASP A 393 -19.34 7.72 -0.11
CA ASP A 393 -19.70 8.61 1.01
C ASP A 393 -20.54 7.90 2.09
N LYS A 394 -21.59 7.18 1.69
CA LYS A 394 -22.46 6.48 2.64
C LYS A 394 -21.75 5.35 3.40
N THR A 395 -20.90 4.58 2.73
CA THR A 395 -20.12 3.50 3.36
C THR A 395 -19.09 4.10 4.30
N GLU A 396 -18.45 5.17 3.90
CA GLU A 396 -17.50 5.96 4.66
C GLU A 396 -18.16 6.48 5.95
N ASP A 397 -19.25 7.27 5.84
CA ASP A 397 -20.03 7.81 6.97
C ASP A 397 -20.47 6.71 7.96
N GLU A 398 -20.93 5.55 7.45
CA GLU A 398 -21.41 4.45 8.28
C GLU A 398 -20.30 3.79 9.11
N ILE A 399 -19.08 3.63 8.54
CA ILE A 399 -17.99 2.93 9.23
C ILE A 399 -17.14 3.85 10.09
N GLU A 400 -17.13 5.16 9.82
CA GLU A 400 -16.27 6.14 10.49
C GLU A 400 -16.88 6.74 11.74
N SER A 401 -18.22 6.90 11.76
CA SER A 401 -18.96 7.53 12.86
C SER A 401 -19.02 6.69 14.14
N GLY A 402 -18.78 5.38 14.06
CA GLY A 402 -18.94 4.45 15.17
C GLY A 402 -17.66 3.77 15.63
N LEU A 403 -17.65 3.34 16.91
CA LEU A 403 -16.61 2.49 17.47
C LEU A 403 -17.26 1.27 18.13
N ASP A 404 -17.11 0.10 17.52
CA ASP A 404 -17.54 -1.18 18.11
C ASP A 404 -16.32 -2.10 18.31
N LEU A 405 -15.78 -2.11 19.53
CA LEU A 405 -14.63 -2.95 19.88
C LEU A 405 -14.96 -4.45 19.84
N ASP A 406 -16.20 -4.84 20.00
CA ASP A 406 -16.61 -6.25 20.04
C ASP A 406 -16.73 -6.84 18.62
N ALA A 407 -16.87 -5.99 17.61
CA ALA A 407 -16.84 -6.40 16.21
C ALA A 407 -15.45 -6.85 15.75
N TRP A 408 -14.39 -6.42 16.44
CA TRP A 408 -13.01 -6.72 16.06
C TRP A 408 -12.52 -8.07 16.62
N LYS A 409 -11.63 -8.69 15.87
CA LYS A 409 -11.07 -10.02 16.19
C LYS A 409 -9.75 -9.90 16.98
N TRP A 410 -9.84 -9.43 18.19
CA TRP A 410 -8.71 -9.27 19.12
C TRP A 410 -7.99 -10.58 19.45
#